data_9a9222120edcc6ad9a30831e5293d46c
#
_entry.id   9a9222120edcc6ad9a30831e5293d46c
#
_cell.length_a   1.000
_cell.length_b   1.000
_cell.length_c   1.000
_cell.angle_alpha   90.00
_cell.angle_beta   90.00
_cell.angle_gamma   90.00
#
_symmetry.space_group_name_H-M   'P 1'
#
loop_
_entity.id
_entity.type
_entity.pdbx_description
1 polymer ?
#
loop_
_entity_poly.entity_id
_entity_poly.type
_entity_poly.pdbx_seq_one_letter_code
_entity_poly.pdbx_strand_id
1 'polypeptide(L)'
;MWHPGAISRRSFFALTGGSFAAAAVLAACRVQGKQDDGVRAASKWFSDQTIISNQGPQRTIWSFSDEDGNLGGLLPEFIEVAVADTDGHSIYQTTVARHADGVVMPYYPVIVPFRTPGVHEFQFDLGKQGRYVGYAIPGQRSNSTIIWPGDRFPEVQTPTTSNSGGVDPICTRSPVCPFHSTSLDDSLASQHATLLIVSTPAFCGTKWMCGPVLENLIDRVGSGTQGLDVVHAEVYAHPSSDDLGPLSPIVEAAGVSYEPFMFLIDEVGVVLRRLDHIWDNAELRDVLSLV
;
A
#
# COMPACT_ATOMS: atom_id res chain seq x y z
N MET A 1 52.23 23.75 12.25
CA MET A 1 51.39 24.93 12.44
C MET A 1 50.90 25.36 11.06
N TRP A 2 49.69 24.96 10.69
CA TRP A 2 49.04 25.47 9.47
C TRP A 2 47.60 25.83 9.84
N HIS A 3 47.25 27.09 9.68
CA HIS A 3 45.89 27.61 9.85
C HIS A 3 45.09 27.39 8.55
N PRO A 4 43.85 26.94 8.59
CA PRO A 4 42.96 26.97 7.44
C PRO A 4 42.21 28.30 7.40
N GLY A 5 42.42 29.06 6.31
CA GLY A 5 41.72 30.29 5.99
C GLY A 5 40.25 30.01 5.63
N ALA A 6 39.38 30.86 6.13
CA ALA A 6 37.98 30.91 5.87
C ALA A 6 37.67 31.26 4.41
N ILE A 7 36.90 30.41 3.71
CA ILE A 7 36.38 30.71 2.36
C ILE A 7 35.05 31.44 2.51
N SER A 8 35.03 32.69 2.07
CA SER A 8 33.89 33.60 2.00
C SER A 8 32.80 33.09 1.02
N ARG A 9 31.53 33.09 1.45
CA ARG A 9 30.31 32.73 0.69
C ARG A 9 29.87 33.81 -0.34
N ARG A 10 30.78 34.42 -1.11
CA ARG A 10 30.44 35.39 -2.15
C ARG A 10 31.33 35.25 -3.36
N SER A 11 31.05 34.21 -4.20
CA SER A 11 31.47 34.21 -5.62
C SER A 11 31.04 32.88 -6.26
N PHE A 12 29.76 32.73 -6.60
CA PHE A 12 29.32 31.72 -7.55
C PHE A 12 28.08 32.19 -8.29
N PHE A 13 28.19 33.30 -8.98
CA PHE A 13 27.26 33.70 -10.03
C PHE A 13 28.06 34.37 -11.15
N ALA A 14 28.53 33.59 -12.08
CA ALA A 14 28.72 33.94 -13.49
C ALA A 14 29.32 32.74 -14.23
N LEU A 15 28.54 32.21 -15.16
CA LEU A 15 28.88 31.87 -16.53
C LEU A 15 27.95 30.73 -17.06
N THR A 16 26.94 31.20 -17.75
CA THR A 16 26.51 30.90 -19.13
C THR A 16 26.45 29.45 -19.60
N GLY A 17 25.23 29.06 -20.01
CA GLY A 17 25.04 28.11 -21.10
C GLY A 17 24.32 26.82 -20.72
N GLY A 18 23.01 26.76 -20.94
CA GLY A 18 22.26 25.49 -20.84
C GLY A 18 20.81 25.67 -20.42
N SER A 19 20.11 26.59 -21.06
CA SER A 19 18.66 26.71 -20.94
C SER A 19 18.02 25.56 -21.72
N PHE A 20 17.32 24.62 -21.03
CA PHE A 20 16.10 23.93 -21.47
C PHE A 20 15.59 22.85 -20.50
N ALA A 21 16.30 22.58 -19.39
CA ALA A 21 15.82 21.56 -18.42
C ALA A 21 15.16 22.13 -17.15
N ALA A 22 15.17 23.47 -16.96
CA ALA A 22 14.66 24.10 -15.75
C ALA A 22 13.18 24.53 -15.81
N ALA A 23 12.54 24.46 -16.99
CA ALA A 23 11.15 24.93 -17.16
C ALA A 23 10.10 23.89 -16.70
N ALA A 24 10.43 22.60 -16.71
CA ALA A 24 9.46 21.56 -16.30
C ALA A 24 9.34 21.43 -14.77
N VAL A 25 10.39 21.68 -14.01
CA VAL A 25 10.37 21.58 -12.53
C VAL A 25 9.69 22.80 -11.89
N LEU A 26 9.74 23.97 -12.55
CA LEU A 26 9.05 25.17 -12.05
C LEU A 26 7.55 25.20 -12.38
N ALA A 27 7.08 24.36 -13.32
CA ALA A 27 5.65 24.22 -13.59
C ALA A 27 4.94 23.41 -12.48
N ALA A 28 5.61 22.43 -11.87
CA ALA A 28 5.08 21.67 -10.74
C ALA A 28 4.89 22.52 -9.46
N CYS A 29 5.73 23.58 -9.26
CA CYS A 29 5.57 24.50 -8.13
C CYS A 29 4.58 25.64 -8.40
N ARG A 30 4.12 25.84 -9.65
CA ARG A 30 3.15 26.89 -10.00
C ARG A 30 1.69 26.46 -9.96
N VAL A 31 1.43 25.17 -9.71
CA VAL A 31 0.05 24.66 -9.48
C VAL A 31 -0.50 25.04 -8.09
N GLN A 32 0.31 25.59 -7.21
CA GLN A 32 -0.11 26.08 -5.89
C GLN A 32 -0.73 27.49 -5.89
N GLY A 33 -1.09 28.05 -7.06
CA GLY A 33 -1.54 29.44 -7.18
C GLY A 33 -2.77 29.67 -8.06
N LYS A 34 -3.66 28.67 -8.26
CA LYS A 34 -5.01 28.86 -8.81
C LYS A 34 -5.98 27.90 -8.18
N GLN A 35 -6.29 28.15 -6.94
CA GLN A 35 -7.38 27.52 -6.23
C GLN A 35 -8.62 28.41 -6.46
N ASP A 36 -9.25 28.26 -7.64
CA ASP A 36 -10.50 28.98 -7.93
C ASP A 36 -11.50 28.18 -8.80
N ASP A 37 -11.28 26.89 -8.99
CA ASP A 37 -12.21 26.03 -9.74
C ASP A 37 -12.92 24.99 -8.85
N GLY A 38 -12.83 25.09 -7.53
CA GLY A 38 -13.46 24.15 -6.59
C GLY A 38 -12.89 22.73 -6.65
N VAL A 39 -11.68 22.55 -7.21
CA VAL A 39 -10.99 21.26 -7.28
C VAL A 39 -10.09 21.10 -6.06
N ARG A 40 -10.23 19.96 -5.35
CA ARG A 40 -9.48 19.62 -4.14
C ARG A 40 -8.49 18.49 -4.39
N ALA A 41 -7.53 18.32 -3.47
CA ALA A 41 -6.60 17.19 -3.53
C ALA A 41 -7.23 15.92 -2.95
N ALA A 42 -7.12 14.81 -3.67
CA ALA A 42 -7.44 13.48 -3.16
C ALA A 42 -6.30 12.96 -2.28
N SER A 43 -6.62 12.25 -1.21
CA SER A 43 -5.65 11.59 -0.34
C SER A 43 -5.31 10.21 -0.87
N LYS A 44 -4.03 9.97 -1.12
CA LYS A 44 -3.49 8.70 -1.60
C LYS A 44 -3.10 7.81 -0.41
N TRP A 45 -3.63 6.59 -0.37
CA TRP A 45 -3.37 5.59 0.67
C TRP A 45 -2.62 4.38 0.11
N PHE A 46 -1.61 4.63 -0.70
CA PHE A 46 -0.70 3.63 -1.24
C PHE A 46 0.66 4.27 -1.54
N SER A 47 1.71 3.46 -1.57
CA SER A 47 3.02 3.88 -2.04
C SER A 47 3.11 3.75 -3.56
N ASP A 48 3.80 4.67 -4.25
CA ASP A 48 4.08 4.52 -5.68
C ASP A 48 4.94 3.29 -5.98
N GLN A 49 5.66 2.76 -4.99
CA GLN A 49 6.39 1.49 -5.12
C GLN A 49 5.47 0.27 -5.32
N THR A 50 4.18 0.39 -4.93
CA THR A 50 3.20 -0.69 -5.06
C THR A 50 2.54 -0.77 -6.41
N ILE A 51 2.87 0.13 -7.34
CA ILE A 51 2.32 0.18 -8.69
C ILE A 51 3.42 0.21 -9.74
N ILE A 52 3.28 -0.62 -10.78
CA ILE A 52 4.24 -0.73 -11.87
C ILE A 52 3.53 -0.75 -13.22
N SER A 53 4.13 -0.10 -14.21
CA SER A 53 3.61 -0.15 -15.58
C SER A 53 3.76 -1.54 -16.21
N ASN A 54 2.85 -1.88 -17.12
CA ASN A 54 2.83 -3.13 -17.90
C ASN A 54 2.74 -4.44 -17.08
N GLN A 55 2.14 -4.38 -15.87
CA GLN A 55 1.88 -5.57 -15.04
C GLN A 55 0.37 -5.86 -14.86
N GLY A 56 -0.42 -5.49 -15.86
CA GLY A 56 -1.88 -5.62 -15.79
C GLY A 56 -2.56 -4.55 -14.91
N PRO A 57 -3.86 -4.73 -14.60
CA PRO A 57 -4.59 -3.81 -13.74
C PRO A 57 -4.05 -3.83 -12.31
N GLN A 58 -3.86 -2.66 -11.72
CA GLN A 58 -3.30 -2.49 -10.39
C GLN A 58 -4.16 -1.60 -9.52
N ARG A 59 -4.22 -1.94 -8.25
CA ARG A 59 -5.03 -1.31 -7.24
C ARG A 59 -4.36 -0.06 -6.70
N THR A 60 -5.08 1.06 -6.74
CA THR A 60 -4.76 2.32 -6.06
C THR A 60 -5.87 2.66 -5.08
N ILE A 61 -5.56 3.28 -3.95
CA ILE A 61 -6.51 3.51 -2.87
C ILE A 61 -6.61 5.01 -2.61
N TRP A 62 -7.83 5.51 -2.60
CA TRP A 62 -8.11 6.93 -2.48
C TRP A 62 -9.13 7.21 -1.39
N SER A 63 -8.93 8.32 -0.67
CA SER A 63 -9.91 8.90 0.23
C SER A 63 -9.99 10.42 0.03
N PHE A 64 -10.98 11.03 0.62
CA PHE A 64 -11.28 12.44 0.39
C PHE A 64 -11.56 13.15 1.70
N SER A 65 -11.06 14.38 1.79
CA SER A 65 -11.28 15.28 2.91
C SER A 65 -11.64 16.67 2.40
N ASP A 66 -12.36 17.41 3.19
CA ASP A 66 -12.56 18.85 3.04
C ASP A 66 -11.69 19.62 4.06
N GLU A 67 -11.94 20.90 4.22
CA GLU A 67 -11.21 21.77 5.15
C GLU A 67 -11.40 21.37 6.62
N ASP A 68 -12.51 20.71 6.94
CA ASP A 68 -12.87 20.26 8.29
C ASP A 68 -12.34 18.85 8.59
N GLY A 69 -11.78 18.15 7.60
CA GLY A 69 -11.20 16.80 7.74
C GLY A 69 -11.78 15.75 6.78
N ASN A 70 -11.74 14.47 7.16
CA ASN A 70 -12.25 13.38 6.35
C ASN A 70 -13.77 13.48 6.19
N LEU A 71 -14.27 13.42 4.95
CA LEU A 71 -15.70 13.45 4.63
C LEU A 71 -16.50 12.28 5.22
N GLY A 72 -15.84 11.16 5.54
CA GLY A 72 -16.44 10.02 6.24
C GLY A 72 -17.78 9.58 5.68
N GLY A 73 -18.83 9.67 6.47
CA GLY A 73 -20.19 9.26 6.08
C GLY A 73 -20.86 10.14 5.02
N LEU A 74 -20.26 11.27 4.64
CA LEU A 74 -20.75 12.13 3.56
C LEU A 74 -20.27 11.68 2.18
N LEU A 75 -19.32 10.73 2.12
CA LEU A 75 -18.80 10.20 0.86
C LEU A 75 -19.90 9.44 0.09
N PRO A 76 -20.06 9.69 -1.23
CA PRO A 76 -21.07 9.02 -2.05
C PRO A 76 -20.80 7.51 -2.14
N GLU A 77 -21.83 6.73 -2.42
CA GLU A 77 -21.70 5.28 -2.62
C GLU A 77 -20.88 4.94 -3.87
N PHE A 78 -20.98 5.78 -4.90
CA PHE A 78 -20.23 5.65 -6.16
C PHE A 78 -19.64 6.98 -6.57
N ILE A 79 -18.46 6.94 -7.17
CA ILE A 79 -17.79 8.11 -7.76
C ILE A 79 -17.35 7.81 -9.19
N GLU A 80 -17.30 8.86 -10.01
CA GLU A 80 -16.71 8.78 -11.34
C GLU A 80 -15.22 9.09 -11.27
N VAL A 81 -14.42 8.27 -11.95
CA VAL A 81 -12.96 8.40 -11.99
C VAL A 81 -12.49 8.42 -13.43
N ALA A 82 -11.68 9.43 -13.78
CA ALA A 82 -10.94 9.48 -15.02
C ALA A 82 -9.44 9.51 -14.73
N VAL A 83 -8.65 8.78 -15.52
CA VAL A 83 -7.19 8.72 -15.38
C VAL A 83 -6.55 9.14 -16.68
N ALA A 84 -5.60 10.07 -16.60
CA ALA A 84 -4.78 10.51 -17.72
C ALA A 84 -3.31 10.10 -17.50
N ASP A 85 -2.59 9.84 -18.58
CA ASP A 85 -1.15 9.54 -18.57
C ASP A 85 -0.30 10.82 -18.47
N THR A 86 1.01 10.64 -18.52
CA THR A 86 2.02 11.73 -18.45
C THR A 86 1.84 12.79 -19.54
N ASP A 87 1.29 12.40 -20.69
CA ASP A 87 1.06 13.29 -21.83
C ASP A 87 -0.34 13.93 -21.80
N GLY A 88 -1.14 13.63 -20.79
CA GLY A 88 -2.49 14.12 -20.60
C GLY A 88 -3.55 13.37 -21.41
N HIS A 89 -3.20 12.22 -22.01
CA HIS A 89 -4.18 11.40 -22.71
C HIS A 89 -5.02 10.59 -21.72
N SER A 90 -6.35 10.61 -21.89
CA SER A 90 -7.23 9.76 -21.09
C SER A 90 -6.96 8.28 -21.40
N ILE A 91 -6.57 7.52 -20.37
CA ILE A 91 -6.23 6.09 -20.50
C ILE A 91 -7.28 5.18 -19.86
N TYR A 92 -8.09 5.71 -18.92
CA TYR A 92 -9.04 4.91 -18.17
C TYR A 92 -10.17 5.79 -17.62
N GLN A 93 -11.39 5.26 -17.64
CA GLN A 93 -12.56 5.86 -16.99
C GLN A 93 -13.40 4.75 -16.37
N THR A 94 -13.92 4.97 -15.17
CA THR A 94 -14.74 4.00 -14.45
C THR A 94 -15.58 4.66 -13.36
N THR A 95 -16.63 3.96 -12.95
CA THR A 95 -17.37 4.24 -11.72
C THR A 95 -16.85 3.31 -10.63
N VAL A 96 -16.53 3.85 -9.45
CA VAL A 96 -15.96 3.12 -8.34
C VAL A 96 -16.88 3.17 -7.14
N ALA A 97 -17.16 2.01 -6.55
CA ALA A 97 -17.91 1.91 -5.30
C ALA A 97 -17.06 2.30 -4.09
N ARG A 98 -17.73 2.88 -3.10
CA ARG A 98 -17.15 3.12 -1.78
C ARG A 98 -16.99 1.81 -1.02
N HIS A 99 -15.82 1.58 -0.49
CA HIS A 99 -15.48 0.49 0.43
C HIS A 99 -15.48 1.00 1.86
N ALA A 100 -16.19 0.32 2.77
CA ALA A 100 -16.34 0.74 4.16
C ALA A 100 -16.70 -0.41 5.13
N ASP A 101 -16.91 -1.64 4.64
CA ASP A 101 -17.39 -2.77 5.43
C ASP A 101 -16.26 -3.35 6.31
N GLY A 102 -16.35 -3.14 7.63
CA GLY A 102 -15.34 -3.62 8.58
C GLY A 102 -14.07 -2.77 8.67
N VAL A 103 -14.05 -1.57 8.08
CA VAL A 103 -12.93 -0.63 8.17
C VAL A 103 -13.35 0.69 8.79
N VAL A 104 -12.41 1.36 9.46
CA VAL A 104 -12.69 2.63 10.15
C VAL A 104 -12.84 3.79 9.17
N MET A 105 -12.06 3.77 8.09
CA MET A 105 -12.05 4.85 7.10
C MET A 105 -12.56 4.34 5.75
N PRO A 106 -13.65 4.92 5.24
CA PRO A 106 -14.10 4.63 3.87
C PRO A 106 -13.05 5.03 2.83
N TYR A 107 -12.94 4.22 1.78
CA TYR A 107 -12.00 4.45 0.69
C TYR A 107 -12.59 3.97 -0.65
N TYR A 108 -11.88 4.30 -1.74
CA TYR A 108 -12.22 3.89 -3.10
C TYR A 108 -11.03 3.19 -3.74
N PRO A 109 -11.09 1.86 -3.97
CA PRO A 109 -10.06 1.13 -4.69
C PRO A 109 -10.25 1.31 -6.19
N VAL A 110 -9.35 2.04 -6.84
CA VAL A 110 -9.37 2.23 -8.29
C VAL A 110 -8.38 1.26 -8.94
N ILE A 111 -8.87 0.38 -9.80
CA ILE A 111 -8.06 -0.62 -10.49
C ILE A 111 -7.68 -0.09 -11.87
N VAL A 112 -6.41 0.25 -12.08
CA VAL A 112 -5.94 0.95 -13.28
C VAL A 112 -4.92 0.10 -14.05
N PRO A 113 -5.08 -0.07 -15.38
CA PRO A 113 -4.11 -0.74 -16.23
C PRO A 113 -3.01 0.24 -16.69
N PHE A 114 -2.06 0.57 -15.82
CA PHE A 114 -0.94 1.44 -16.16
C PHE A 114 -0.09 0.82 -17.27
N ARG A 115 0.09 1.53 -18.38
CA ARG A 115 0.88 1.08 -19.53
C ARG A 115 2.26 1.69 -19.61
N THR A 116 2.43 2.89 -19.05
CA THR A 116 3.68 3.66 -19.07
C THR A 116 4.08 4.04 -17.65
N PRO A 117 5.38 4.14 -17.34
CA PRO A 117 5.82 4.75 -16.10
C PRO A 117 5.63 6.27 -16.13
N GLY A 118 5.74 6.93 -14.99
CA GLY A 118 5.64 8.38 -14.85
C GLY A 118 4.32 8.83 -14.22
N VAL A 119 4.10 10.14 -14.20
CA VAL A 119 2.97 10.74 -13.48
C VAL A 119 1.64 10.47 -14.21
N HIS A 120 0.70 9.90 -13.49
CA HIS A 120 -0.68 9.73 -13.94
C HIS A 120 -1.60 10.58 -13.07
N GLU A 121 -2.47 11.36 -13.70
CA GLU A 121 -3.44 12.20 -13.03
C GLU A 121 -4.76 11.46 -12.90
N PHE A 122 -5.31 11.46 -11.69
CA PHE A 122 -6.64 10.95 -11.36
C PHE A 122 -7.57 12.13 -11.12
N GLN A 123 -8.67 12.16 -11.83
CA GLN A 123 -9.76 13.11 -11.62
C GLN A 123 -10.95 12.36 -11.04
N PHE A 124 -11.46 12.84 -9.92
CA PHE A 124 -12.58 12.26 -9.20
C PHE A 124 -13.74 13.23 -9.16
N ASP A 125 -14.93 12.77 -9.56
CA ASP A 125 -16.18 13.51 -9.40
C ASP A 125 -17.03 12.86 -8.31
N LEU A 126 -17.16 13.57 -7.18
CA LEU A 126 -17.94 13.15 -6.03
C LEU A 126 -19.34 13.78 -6.03
N GLY A 127 -19.82 14.27 -7.16
CA GLY A 127 -21.12 14.92 -7.29
C GLY A 127 -21.21 16.18 -6.43
N LYS A 128 -22.11 16.19 -5.45
CA LYS A 128 -22.33 17.35 -4.56
C LYS A 128 -21.13 17.68 -3.66
N GLN A 129 -20.22 16.70 -3.44
CA GLN A 129 -19.01 16.90 -2.62
C GLN A 129 -17.86 17.53 -3.43
N GLY A 130 -18.07 17.77 -4.73
CA GLY A 130 -17.13 18.46 -5.60
C GLY A 130 -16.17 17.54 -6.33
N ARG A 131 -15.14 18.16 -6.92
CA ARG A 131 -14.12 17.47 -7.70
C ARG A 131 -12.79 17.42 -6.96
N TYR A 132 -12.08 16.33 -7.18
CA TYR A 132 -10.78 16.08 -6.58
C TYR A 132 -9.78 15.62 -7.62
N VAL A 133 -8.50 15.90 -7.39
CA VAL A 133 -7.38 15.45 -8.22
C VAL A 133 -6.35 14.75 -7.35
N GLY A 134 -5.82 13.66 -7.86
CA GLY A 134 -4.74 12.91 -7.24
C GLY A 134 -3.71 12.45 -8.27
N TYR A 135 -2.55 12.00 -7.81
CA TYR A 135 -1.46 11.57 -8.70
C TYR A 135 -0.88 10.23 -8.23
N ALA A 136 -0.59 9.37 -9.20
CA ALA A 136 0.13 8.13 -9.01
C ALA A 136 1.33 8.07 -9.97
N ILE A 137 2.41 7.43 -9.53
CA ILE A 137 3.66 7.35 -10.29
C ILE A 137 4.06 5.87 -10.43
N PRO A 138 3.44 5.12 -11.36
CA PRO A 138 3.85 3.75 -11.61
C PRO A 138 5.30 3.68 -12.08
N GLY A 139 6.05 2.79 -11.43
CA GLY A 139 7.45 2.52 -11.74
C GLY A 139 7.61 1.50 -12.88
N GLN A 140 8.82 0.96 -12.98
CA GLN A 140 9.15 -0.16 -13.86
C GLN A 140 9.42 -1.41 -13.05
N ARG A 141 8.99 -2.58 -13.54
CA ARG A 141 9.19 -3.88 -12.85
C ARG A 141 10.66 -4.14 -12.53
N SER A 142 11.57 -3.79 -13.42
CA SER A 142 13.03 -3.95 -13.22
C SER A 142 13.58 -3.20 -12.01
N ASN A 143 12.87 -2.20 -11.51
CA ASN A 143 13.30 -1.34 -10.40
C ASN A 143 12.55 -1.67 -9.10
N SER A 144 11.73 -2.74 -9.09
CA SER A 144 10.95 -3.13 -7.92
C SER A 144 11.45 -4.47 -7.34
N THR A 145 11.61 -4.51 -6.04
CA THR A 145 11.89 -5.72 -5.26
C THR A 145 10.63 -6.39 -4.71
N ILE A 146 9.49 -5.72 -4.84
CA ILE A 146 8.22 -6.21 -4.31
C ILE A 146 7.79 -7.47 -5.05
N ILE A 147 7.27 -8.44 -4.31
CA ILE A 147 6.64 -9.65 -4.87
C ILE A 147 5.29 -9.28 -5.49
N TRP A 148 5.05 -9.80 -6.71
CA TRP A 148 3.84 -9.50 -7.50
C TRP A 148 3.00 -10.74 -7.75
N PRO A 149 1.69 -10.57 -8.03
CA PRO A 149 0.89 -11.66 -8.57
C PRO A 149 1.57 -12.29 -9.80
N GLY A 150 1.71 -13.62 -9.78
CA GLY A 150 2.46 -14.41 -10.76
C GLY A 150 3.91 -14.71 -10.36
N ASP A 151 4.49 -14.01 -9.39
CA ASP A 151 5.80 -14.37 -8.83
C ASP A 151 5.66 -15.55 -7.84
N ARG A 152 6.73 -16.31 -7.68
CA ARG A 152 6.83 -17.30 -6.62
C ARG A 152 7.19 -16.60 -5.31
N PHE A 153 6.46 -16.89 -4.24
CA PHE A 153 6.79 -16.34 -2.92
C PHE A 153 8.00 -17.10 -2.33
N PRO A 154 9.00 -16.41 -1.74
CA PRO A 154 10.15 -17.06 -1.14
C PRO A 154 9.78 -17.82 0.14
N GLU A 155 10.47 -18.93 0.40
CA GLU A 155 10.35 -19.66 1.65
C GLU A 155 10.98 -18.86 2.79
N VAL A 156 10.18 -18.51 3.78
CA VAL A 156 10.61 -17.74 4.96
C VAL A 156 9.98 -18.33 6.21
N GLN A 157 10.80 -18.64 7.19
CA GLN A 157 10.28 -19.06 8.49
C GLN A 157 9.62 -17.87 9.19
N THR A 158 8.35 -18.02 9.56
CA THR A 158 7.62 -17.06 10.37
C THR A 158 7.39 -17.60 11.78
N PRO A 159 7.28 -16.71 12.80
CA PRO A 159 7.07 -17.11 14.19
C PRO A 159 5.77 -17.89 14.40
N THR A 160 5.88 -18.98 15.16
CA THR A 160 4.73 -19.78 15.61
C THR A 160 4.67 -19.86 17.13
N THR A 161 3.56 -20.36 17.67
CA THR A 161 3.41 -20.61 19.11
C THR A 161 4.39 -21.66 19.65
N SER A 162 4.90 -22.58 18.80
CA SER A 162 5.88 -23.62 19.16
C SER A 162 7.32 -23.18 18.89
N ASN A 163 7.55 -22.23 17.99
CA ASN A 163 8.87 -21.74 17.62
C ASN A 163 8.77 -20.25 17.22
N SER A 164 9.13 -19.38 18.15
CA SER A 164 9.09 -17.94 17.91
C SER A 164 10.18 -17.43 16.97
N GLY A 165 11.20 -18.23 16.66
CA GLY A 165 12.34 -17.80 15.85
C GLY A 165 13.09 -16.59 16.43
N GLY A 166 12.94 -16.33 17.73
CA GLY A 166 13.51 -15.16 18.40
C GLY A 166 12.65 -13.89 18.33
N VAL A 167 11.46 -13.96 17.77
CA VAL A 167 10.48 -12.83 17.76
C VAL A 167 9.65 -12.85 19.05
N ASP A 168 9.56 -11.73 19.74
CA ASP A 168 8.79 -11.57 20.97
C ASP A 168 8.27 -10.13 21.11
N PRO A 169 6.93 -9.91 21.16
CA PRO A 169 5.87 -10.93 21.01
C PRO A 169 5.73 -11.44 19.58
N ILE A 170 5.28 -12.69 19.42
CA ILE A 170 4.96 -13.26 18.09
C ILE A 170 3.71 -12.61 17.47
N CYS A 171 2.90 -11.94 18.30
CA CYS A 171 1.70 -11.22 17.90
C CYS A 171 1.44 -10.07 18.89
N THR A 172 1.33 -8.87 18.38
CA THR A 172 1.01 -7.68 19.20
C THR A 172 -0.49 -7.51 19.43
N ARG A 173 -1.35 -8.32 18.79
CA ARG A 173 -2.79 -8.37 19.10
C ARG A 173 -3.02 -9.01 20.47
N SER A 174 -3.96 -8.50 21.23
CA SER A 174 -4.38 -9.10 22.51
C SER A 174 -5.89 -9.42 22.48
N PRO A 175 -6.29 -10.70 22.65
CA PRO A 175 -5.44 -11.90 22.73
C PRO A 175 -4.71 -12.19 21.41
N VAL A 176 -3.63 -12.98 21.45
CA VAL A 176 -2.90 -13.43 20.27
C VAL A 176 -3.86 -13.99 19.21
N CYS A 177 -3.65 -13.65 17.96
CA CYS A 177 -4.52 -14.11 16.86
C CYS A 177 -4.33 -15.63 16.58
N PRO A 178 -5.29 -16.30 15.94
CA PRO A 178 -5.23 -17.77 15.74
C PRO A 178 -4.23 -18.22 14.64
N PHE A 179 -3.53 -17.30 13.96
CA PHE A 179 -2.75 -17.57 12.74
C PHE A 179 -1.26 -17.78 12.98
N HIS A 180 -0.90 -18.38 14.13
CA HIS A 180 0.49 -18.71 14.51
C HIS A 180 0.68 -20.19 14.77
N SER A 181 -0.16 -21.06 14.20
CA SER A 181 -0.05 -22.53 14.34
C SER A 181 0.95 -23.12 13.36
N THR A 182 1.15 -22.51 12.21
CA THR A 182 2.09 -22.94 11.17
C THR A 182 2.97 -21.77 10.73
N SER A 183 4.20 -22.05 10.32
CA SER A 183 5.06 -21.04 9.71
C SER A 183 4.82 -20.98 8.20
N LEU A 184 5.27 -19.88 7.55
CA LEU A 184 5.06 -19.71 6.12
C LEU A 184 5.76 -20.78 5.28
N ASP A 185 6.99 -21.14 5.61
CA ASP A 185 7.75 -22.20 4.92
C ASP A 185 7.05 -23.56 5.04
N ASP A 186 6.54 -23.91 6.24
CA ASP A 186 5.75 -25.14 6.43
C ASP A 186 4.43 -25.09 5.63
N SER A 187 3.75 -23.95 5.62
CA SER A 187 2.52 -23.74 4.85
C SER A 187 2.77 -23.90 3.35
N LEU A 188 3.82 -23.27 2.81
CA LEU A 188 4.18 -23.40 1.39
C LEU A 188 4.56 -24.83 1.00
N ALA A 189 5.04 -25.66 1.96
CA ALA A 189 5.35 -27.06 1.74
C ALA A 189 4.13 -27.99 1.86
N SER A 190 3.00 -27.53 2.43
CA SER A 190 1.83 -28.32 2.75
C SER A 190 0.96 -28.68 1.54
N GLN A 191 1.16 -28.04 0.40
CA GLN A 191 0.31 -28.13 -0.80
C GLN A 191 -1.13 -27.59 -0.57
N HIS A 192 -1.31 -26.70 0.41
CA HIS A 192 -2.49 -25.90 0.58
C HIS A 192 -2.26 -24.50 0.02
N ALA A 193 -3.33 -23.80 -0.33
CA ALA A 193 -3.24 -22.36 -0.54
C ALA A 193 -2.85 -21.67 0.78
N THR A 194 -2.09 -20.59 0.71
CA THR A 194 -1.64 -19.83 1.89
C THR A 194 -2.13 -18.40 1.82
N LEU A 195 -2.80 -17.93 2.87
CA LEU A 195 -3.09 -16.53 3.08
C LEU A 195 -2.11 -15.96 4.11
N LEU A 196 -1.13 -15.19 3.63
CA LEU A 196 -0.16 -14.50 4.48
C LEU A 196 -0.63 -13.08 4.74
N ILE A 197 -0.78 -12.69 6.00
CA ILE A 197 -0.97 -11.30 6.43
C ILE A 197 0.21 -10.86 7.29
N VAL A 198 0.75 -9.67 6.98
CA VAL A 198 1.84 -9.06 7.76
C VAL A 198 1.38 -7.70 8.27
N SER A 199 1.36 -7.57 9.59
CA SER A 199 0.86 -6.36 10.26
C SER A 199 1.36 -6.31 11.70
N THR A 200 1.41 -5.08 12.29
CA THR A 200 1.71 -4.87 13.71
C THR A 200 0.52 -4.21 14.40
N PRO A 201 -0.51 -4.96 14.82
CA PRO A 201 -1.79 -4.43 15.28
C PRO A 201 -1.71 -3.41 16.42
N ALA A 202 -0.80 -3.60 17.39
CA ALA A 202 -0.68 -2.69 18.54
C ALA A 202 0.13 -1.43 18.25
N PHE A 203 1.08 -1.48 17.32
CA PHE A 203 2.07 -0.42 17.11
C PHE A 203 2.07 0.15 15.68
N CYS A 204 1.15 -0.28 14.83
CA CYS A 204 0.97 0.30 13.51
C CYS A 204 0.74 1.81 13.61
N GLY A 205 1.54 2.60 12.91
CA GLY A 205 1.44 4.05 12.89
C GLY A 205 0.07 4.55 12.41
N THR A 206 -0.65 3.71 11.68
CA THR A 206 -2.03 3.90 11.27
C THR A 206 -2.94 2.91 12.02
N LYS A 207 -3.31 3.21 13.25
CA LYS A 207 -4.23 2.39 14.10
C LYS A 207 -5.55 2.02 13.40
N TRP A 208 -5.84 2.68 12.28
CA TRP A 208 -7.03 2.50 11.48
C TRP A 208 -6.94 1.35 10.47
N MET A 209 -5.77 0.78 10.24
CA MET A 209 -5.52 -0.23 9.19
C MET A 209 -5.15 -1.60 9.76
N CYS A 210 -4.01 -1.75 10.41
CA CYS A 210 -3.47 -3.05 10.80
C CYS A 210 -4.41 -3.87 11.70
N GLY A 211 -4.97 -3.25 12.74
CA GLY A 211 -5.94 -3.92 13.61
C GLY A 211 -7.21 -4.33 12.87
N PRO A 212 -7.96 -3.40 12.26
CA PRO A 212 -9.19 -3.70 11.55
C PRO A 212 -9.06 -4.77 10.45
N VAL A 213 -8.00 -4.75 9.64
CA VAL A 213 -7.83 -5.75 8.58
C VAL A 213 -7.54 -7.15 9.13
N LEU A 214 -6.83 -7.25 10.26
CA LEU A 214 -6.60 -8.52 10.93
C LEU A 214 -7.89 -9.04 11.59
N GLU A 215 -8.68 -8.17 12.26
CA GLU A 215 -9.97 -8.55 12.82
C GLU A 215 -10.94 -9.05 11.74
N ASN A 216 -11.06 -8.34 10.61
CA ASN A 216 -11.88 -8.79 9.49
C ASN A 216 -11.48 -10.19 8.99
N LEU A 217 -10.18 -10.47 8.95
CA LEU A 217 -9.69 -11.78 8.56
C LEU A 217 -10.05 -12.85 9.60
N ILE A 218 -9.87 -12.57 10.91
CA ILE A 218 -10.25 -13.49 12.00
C ILE A 218 -11.73 -13.80 11.96
N ASP A 219 -12.57 -12.77 11.81
CA ASP A 219 -14.03 -12.95 11.76
C ASP A 219 -14.46 -13.78 10.55
N ARG A 220 -13.72 -13.71 9.44
CA ARG A 220 -14.05 -14.35 8.18
C ARG A 220 -13.63 -15.81 8.11
N VAL A 221 -12.41 -16.14 8.57
CA VAL A 221 -11.83 -17.48 8.43
C VAL A 221 -11.70 -18.22 9.77
N GLY A 222 -11.92 -17.55 10.89
CA GLY A 222 -11.79 -18.15 12.22
C GLY A 222 -10.38 -18.70 12.46
N SER A 223 -10.29 -19.98 12.86
CA SER A 223 -9.03 -20.68 13.06
C SER A 223 -8.46 -21.32 11.79
N GLY A 224 -9.12 -21.14 10.65
CA GLY A 224 -8.72 -21.69 9.35
C GLY A 224 -9.89 -22.26 8.56
N THR A 225 -9.67 -22.48 7.27
CA THR A 225 -10.62 -23.09 6.32
C THR A 225 -9.94 -24.30 5.70
N GLN A 226 -10.68 -25.35 5.41
CA GLN A 226 -10.13 -26.57 4.80
C GLN A 226 -9.43 -26.22 3.46
N GLY A 227 -8.17 -26.60 3.32
CA GLY A 227 -7.34 -26.33 2.12
C GLY A 227 -6.72 -24.94 2.05
N LEU A 228 -6.89 -24.11 3.09
CA LEU A 228 -6.28 -22.80 3.19
C LEU A 228 -5.56 -22.67 4.53
N ASP A 229 -4.26 -22.52 4.49
CA ASP A 229 -3.45 -22.14 5.64
C ASP A 229 -3.43 -20.60 5.78
N VAL A 230 -3.60 -20.11 7.01
CA VAL A 230 -3.52 -18.67 7.30
C VAL A 230 -2.35 -18.42 8.21
N VAL A 231 -1.46 -17.52 7.80
CA VAL A 231 -0.24 -17.16 8.51
C VAL A 231 -0.26 -15.66 8.79
N HIS A 232 -0.08 -15.28 10.06
CA HIS A 232 0.17 -13.91 10.47
C HIS A 232 1.61 -13.75 10.94
N ALA A 233 2.26 -12.67 10.50
CA ALA A 233 3.58 -12.27 10.99
C ALA A 233 3.60 -10.80 11.36
N GLU A 234 4.35 -10.46 12.40
CA GLU A 234 4.63 -9.07 12.76
C GLU A 234 5.61 -8.45 11.77
N VAL A 235 5.47 -7.13 11.55
CA VAL A 235 6.40 -6.36 10.72
C VAL A 235 7.77 -6.22 11.37
N TYR A 236 7.81 -6.20 12.70
CA TYR A 236 9.03 -5.99 13.48
C TYR A 236 9.35 -7.23 14.33
N ALA A 237 10.64 -7.48 14.52
CA ALA A 237 11.08 -8.67 15.28
C ALA A 237 10.85 -8.53 16.79
N HIS A 238 10.92 -7.30 17.32
CA HIS A 238 10.78 -7.05 18.77
C HIS A 238 9.96 -5.76 19.01
N PRO A 239 8.71 -5.70 18.55
CA PRO A 239 7.91 -4.47 18.65
C PRO A 239 7.55 -4.16 20.11
N SER A 240 7.83 -2.93 20.52
CA SER A 240 7.45 -2.39 21.81
C SER A 240 6.94 -0.95 21.68
N SER A 241 6.41 -0.37 22.77
CA SER A 241 5.97 1.02 22.79
C SER A 241 7.10 2.03 22.59
N ASP A 242 8.32 1.66 22.96
CA ASP A 242 9.47 2.56 22.98
C ASP A 242 10.38 2.36 21.75
N ASP A 243 10.40 1.16 21.20
CA ASP A 243 11.20 0.80 20.03
C ASP A 243 10.52 -0.32 19.24
N LEU A 244 10.32 -0.11 17.95
CA LEU A 244 9.76 -1.12 17.05
C LEU A 244 10.79 -2.21 16.69
N GLY A 245 12.07 -1.96 16.91
CA GLY A 245 13.14 -2.88 16.56
C GLY A 245 13.39 -3.06 15.05
N PRO A 246 14.18 -4.04 14.65
CA PRO A 246 14.45 -4.34 13.25
C PRO A 246 13.22 -4.94 12.57
N LEU A 247 13.16 -4.79 11.25
CA LEU A 247 12.15 -5.46 10.42
C LEU A 247 12.26 -6.98 10.55
N SER A 248 11.13 -7.65 10.52
CA SER A 248 11.12 -9.12 10.48
C SER A 248 11.54 -9.63 9.09
N PRO A 249 12.11 -10.85 8.98
CA PRO A 249 12.58 -11.39 7.71
C PRO A 249 11.52 -11.46 6.61
N ILE A 250 10.25 -11.58 6.96
CA ILE A 250 9.14 -11.64 6.01
C ILE A 250 8.96 -10.31 5.24
N VAL A 251 9.25 -9.17 5.86
CA VAL A 251 9.15 -7.85 5.23
C VAL A 251 10.22 -7.70 4.16
N GLU A 252 11.45 -8.11 4.46
CA GLU A 252 12.56 -8.10 3.50
C GLU A 252 12.28 -9.06 2.34
N ALA A 253 11.79 -10.27 2.63
CA ALA A 253 11.45 -11.27 1.62
C ALA A 253 10.32 -10.81 0.68
N ALA A 254 9.31 -10.13 1.20
CA ALA A 254 8.22 -9.55 0.41
C ALA A 254 8.66 -8.32 -0.40
N GLY A 255 9.81 -7.72 -0.05
CA GLY A 255 10.36 -6.52 -0.71
C GLY A 255 9.53 -5.26 -0.49
N VAL A 256 8.72 -5.20 0.57
CA VAL A 256 7.84 -4.09 0.90
C VAL A 256 8.42 -3.21 2.02
N SER A 257 7.97 -1.94 2.09
CA SER A 257 8.41 -0.97 3.10
C SER A 257 7.24 -0.30 3.82
N TYR A 258 6.09 -0.95 3.85
CA TYR A 258 4.83 -0.45 4.44
C TYR A 258 4.06 -1.60 5.08
N GLU A 259 3.08 -1.27 5.90
CA GLU A 259 2.13 -2.19 6.54
C GLU A 259 0.70 -1.61 6.55
N PRO A 260 -0.31 -2.46 6.64
CA PRO A 260 -0.28 -3.90 6.47
C PRO A 260 -0.20 -4.32 4.99
N PHE A 261 0.17 -5.57 4.76
CA PHE A 261 0.03 -6.20 3.44
C PHE A 261 -0.39 -7.65 3.57
N MET A 262 -1.02 -8.18 2.51
CA MET A 262 -1.54 -9.54 2.44
C MET A 262 -1.23 -10.14 1.08
N PHE A 263 -0.85 -11.43 1.06
CA PHE A 263 -0.70 -12.24 -0.13
C PHE A 263 -1.58 -13.48 -0.05
N LEU A 264 -2.31 -13.76 -1.11
CA LEU A 264 -2.87 -15.09 -1.36
C LEU A 264 -1.92 -15.82 -2.28
N ILE A 265 -1.45 -17.00 -1.86
CA ILE A 265 -0.45 -17.82 -2.54
C ILE A 265 -1.12 -19.17 -2.80
N ASP A 266 -0.96 -19.72 -4.01
CA ASP A 266 -1.52 -21.02 -4.37
C ASP A 266 -0.71 -22.20 -3.78
N GLU A 267 -1.21 -23.41 -4.00
CA GLU A 267 -0.62 -24.66 -3.53
C GLU A 267 0.77 -24.98 -4.12
N VAL A 268 1.20 -24.25 -5.14
CA VAL A 268 2.53 -24.38 -5.73
C VAL A 268 3.46 -23.21 -5.41
N GLY A 269 3.01 -22.29 -4.54
CA GLY A 269 3.79 -21.16 -4.03
C GLY A 269 3.78 -19.92 -4.94
N VAL A 270 2.83 -19.81 -5.88
CA VAL A 270 2.69 -18.64 -6.76
C VAL A 270 1.67 -17.67 -6.18
N VAL A 271 2.00 -16.39 -6.14
CA VAL A 271 1.11 -15.35 -5.65
C VAL A 271 -0.06 -15.15 -6.61
N LEU A 272 -1.27 -15.35 -6.13
CA LEU A 272 -2.53 -15.12 -6.87
C LEU A 272 -3.01 -13.68 -6.70
N ARG A 273 -2.87 -13.12 -5.51
CA ARG A 273 -3.37 -11.78 -5.17
C ARG A 273 -2.51 -11.11 -4.11
N ARG A 274 -2.42 -9.78 -4.18
CA ARG A 274 -1.82 -8.93 -3.14
C ARG A 274 -2.80 -7.82 -2.79
N LEU A 275 -2.97 -7.55 -1.50
CA LEU A 275 -3.64 -6.35 -0.98
C LEU A 275 -2.68 -5.59 -0.06
N ASP A 276 -2.69 -4.26 -0.19
CA ASP A 276 -1.79 -3.36 0.52
C ASP A 276 -2.59 -2.33 1.31
N HIS A 277 -2.08 -1.91 2.46
CA HIS A 277 -2.53 -0.85 3.35
C HIS A 277 -3.91 -1.06 4.00
N ILE A 278 -4.98 -1.11 3.24
CA ILE A 278 -6.35 -1.27 3.74
C ILE A 278 -7.16 -2.14 2.77
N TRP A 279 -7.99 -2.99 3.30
CA TRP A 279 -9.01 -3.73 2.55
C TRP A 279 -10.21 -3.99 3.46
N ASP A 280 -11.38 -3.96 2.87
CA ASP A 280 -12.63 -4.23 3.57
C ASP A 280 -13.09 -5.69 3.40
N ASN A 281 -14.22 -6.02 4.01
CA ASN A 281 -14.80 -7.36 3.91
C ASN A 281 -15.21 -7.74 2.48
N ALA A 282 -15.49 -6.77 1.60
CA ALA A 282 -15.81 -7.07 0.22
C ALA A 282 -14.56 -7.52 -0.55
N GLU A 283 -13.45 -6.78 -0.45
CA GLU A 283 -12.18 -7.18 -1.08
C GLU A 283 -11.65 -8.50 -0.50
N LEU A 284 -11.80 -8.71 0.81
CA LEU A 284 -11.40 -9.98 1.44
C LEU A 284 -12.21 -11.17 0.91
N ARG A 285 -13.53 -11.01 0.71
CA ARG A 285 -14.37 -12.05 0.06
C ARG A 285 -13.89 -12.37 -1.35
N ASP A 286 -13.55 -11.33 -2.13
CA ASP A 286 -13.05 -11.51 -3.51
C ASP A 286 -11.73 -12.29 -3.53
N VAL A 287 -10.81 -11.98 -2.61
CA VAL A 287 -9.55 -12.73 -2.46
C VAL A 287 -9.82 -14.19 -2.10
N LEU A 288 -10.65 -14.45 -1.07
CA LEU A 288 -10.95 -15.80 -0.60
C LEU A 288 -11.74 -16.63 -1.62
N SER A 289 -12.40 -16.02 -2.58
CA SER A 289 -13.12 -16.72 -3.66
C SER A 289 -12.21 -17.36 -4.70
N LEU A 290 -10.90 -17.12 -4.65
CA LEU A 290 -9.90 -17.66 -5.58
C LEU A 290 -9.38 -19.05 -5.17
N VAL A 291 -9.74 -19.52 -3.96
CA VAL A 291 -9.30 -20.80 -3.37
C VAL A 291 -10.45 -21.58 -2.78
#